data_841e251bede122c03814dabba4cc102c
#
_entry.id   841e251bede122c03814dabba4cc102c
#
_cell.length_a   1.000
_cell.length_b   1.000
_cell.length_c   1.000
_cell.angle_alpha   90.00
_cell.angle_beta   90.00
_cell.angle_gamma   90.00
#
_symmetry.space_group_name_H-M   'P 1'
#
loop_
_entity.id
_entity.type
_entity.pdbx_description
1 polymer ?
#
loop_
_entity_poly.entity_id
_entity_poly.type
_entity_poly.pdbx_seq_one_letter_code
_entity_poly.pdbx_strand_id
1 'polypeptide(L)'
;MEIAHQNEIENRIFTFRNTQVMIDKDLAEMYGVDTKVLNQAVKRNIERFPNSFRFQLTEIERNELVTICDRLATLKHSSAFPYAFSLMDSLANEVLERIK
;
A
#
# COMPACT_ATOMS: atom_id res chain seq x y z
N MET A 1 -21.69 -9.65 6.95
CA MET A 1 -20.75 -9.95 5.84
C MET A 1 -20.02 -8.70 5.41
N GLU A 2 -20.74 -7.72 4.95
CA GLU A 2 -20.16 -6.46 4.48
C GLU A 2 -19.44 -5.70 5.58
N ILE A 3 -19.94 -5.78 6.81
CA ILE A 3 -19.29 -5.14 7.95
C ILE A 3 -17.90 -5.70 8.17
N ALA A 4 -17.73 -7.02 8.01
CA ALA A 4 -16.42 -7.65 8.16
C ALA A 4 -15.44 -7.19 7.09
N HIS A 5 -15.93 -7.02 5.83
CA HIS A 5 -15.11 -6.49 4.75
C HIS A 5 -14.68 -5.05 5.01
N GLN A 6 -15.60 -4.23 5.50
CA GLN A 6 -15.29 -2.86 5.84
C GLN A 6 -14.24 -2.78 6.93
N ASN A 7 -14.36 -3.62 7.96
CA ASN A 7 -13.40 -3.65 9.04
C ASN A 7 -12.02 -4.07 8.54
N GLU A 8 -11.96 -5.02 7.62
CA GLU A 8 -10.68 -5.43 7.02
C GLU A 8 -10.03 -4.29 6.26
N ILE A 9 -10.82 -3.54 5.49
CA ILE A 9 -10.30 -2.39 4.74
C ILE A 9 -9.83 -1.30 5.69
N GLU A 10 -10.63 -0.98 6.70
CA GLU A 10 -10.27 0.04 7.69
C GLU A 10 -8.98 -0.29 8.43
N ASN A 11 -8.76 -1.57 8.72
CA ASN A 11 -7.54 -2.01 9.40
C ASN A 11 -6.31 -1.94 8.50
N ARG A 12 -6.48 -1.69 7.22
CA ARG A 12 -5.39 -1.57 6.24
C ARG A 12 -5.12 -0.12 5.85
N ILE A 13 -5.86 0.83 6.42
CA ILE A 13 -5.66 2.25 6.15
C ILE A 13 -4.81 2.84 7.27
N PHE A 14 -3.72 3.46 6.88
CA PHE A 14 -2.79 4.10 7.81
C PHE A 14 -2.62 5.55 7.43
N THR A 15 -2.14 6.37 8.36
CA THR A 15 -1.84 7.77 8.09
C THR A 15 -0.35 7.99 8.20
N PHE A 16 0.26 8.37 7.08
CA PHE A 16 1.66 8.79 7.02
C PHE A 16 1.73 10.10 6.26
N ARG A 17 2.55 11.02 6.76
CA ARG A 17 2.75 12.33 6.10
C ARG A 17 1.42 13.07 5.89
N ASN A 18 0.53 12.98 6.87
CA ASN A 18 -0.81 13.60 6.84
C ASN A 18 -1.70 13.09 5.71
N THR A 19 -1.40 11.91 5.19
CA THR A 19 -2.15 11.32 4.08
C THR A 19 -2.62 9.93 4.48
N GLN A 20 -3.87 9.61 4.18
CA GLN A 20 -4.38 8.26 4.35
C GLN A 20 -3.85 7.40 3.22
N VAL A 21 -3.21 6.30 3.58
CA VAL A 21 -2.55 5.42 2.61
C VAL A 21 -2.86 3.97 2.88
N MET A 22 -2.63 3.16 1.86
CA MET A 22 -2.64 1.72 1.96
C MET A 22 -1.27 1.20 1.54
N ILE A 23 -0.77 0.21 2.24
CA ILE A 23 0.56 -0.36 1.97
C ILE A 23 0.48 -1.28 0.75
N ASP A 24 1.55 -1.37 -0.03
CA ASP A 24 1.60 -2.15 -1.26
C ASP A 24 1.20 -3.62 -1.05
N LYS A 25 1.63 -4.24 0.03
CA LYS A 25 1.25 -5.61 0.36
C LYS A 25 -0.27 -5.76 0.50
N ASP A 26 -0.90 -4.84 1.21
CA ASP A 26 -2.35 -4.87 1.42
C ASP A 26 -3.10 -4.60 0.13
N LEU A 27 -2.61 -3.65 -0.66
CA LEU A 27 -3.22 -3.30 -1.92
C LEU A 27 -3.15 -4.46 -2.90
N ALA A 28 -2.00 -5.14 -2.96
CA ALA A 28 -1.82 -6.32 -3.81
C ALA A 28 -2.80 -7.43 -3.43
N GLU A 29 -2.98 -7.67 -2.14
CA GLU A 29 -3.96 -8.67 -1.67
C GLU A 29 -5.36 -8.33 -2.14
N MET A 30 -5.74 -7.07 -2.08
CA MET A 30 -7.07 -6.63 -2.53
C MET A 30 -7.28 -6.85 -4.02
N TYR A 31 -6.24 -6.72 -4.82
CA TYR A 31 -6.31 -6.97 -6.26
C TYR A 31 -6.04 -8.42 -6.63
N GLY A 32 -5.70 -9.26 -5.66
CA GLY A 32 -5.46 -10.68 -5.91
C GLY A 32 -4.17 -10.96 -6.66
N VAL A 33 -3.15 -10.14 -6.47
CA VAL A 33 -1.84 -10.30 -7.12
C VAL A 33 -0.73 -10.26 -6.09
N ASP A 34 0.46 -10.72 -6.47
CA ASP A 34 1.63 -10.60 -5.61
C ASP A 34 2.09 -9.15 -5.52
N THR A 35 2.67 -8.78 -4.39
CA THR A 35 3.22 -7.44 -4.18
C THR A 35 4.22 -7.08 -5.28
N LYS A 36 5.04 -8.03 -5.69
CA LYS A 36 6.03 -7.83 -6.75
C LYS A 36 5.35 -7.47 -8.07
N VAL A 37 4.25 -8.15 -8.40
CA VAL A 37 3.48 -7.87 -9.63
C VAL A 37 2.89 -6.48 -9.58
N LEU A 38 2.33 -6.10 -8.44
CA LEU A 38 1.79 -4.75 -8.26
C LEU A 38 2.86 -3.70 -8.49
N ASN A 39 4.01 -3.84 -7.83
CA ASN A 39 5.07 -2.85 -7.92
C ASN A 39 5.70 -2.78 -9.32
N GLN A 40 5.75 -3.90 -10.03
CA GLN A 40 6.20 -3.90 -11.43
C GLN A 40 5.25 -3.14 -12.34
N ALA A 41 3.95 -3.32 -12.16
CA ALA A 41 2.94 -2.61 -12.94
C ALA A 41 3.01 -1.10 -12.66
N VAL A 42 3.20 -0.72 -11.42
CA VAL A 42 3.37 0.70 -11.04
C VAL A 42 4.62 1.27 -11.72
N LYS A 43 5.71 0.52 -11.72
CA LYS A 43 6.96 0.98 -12.34
C LYS A 43 6.80 1.24 -13.84
N ARG A 44 5.98 0.43 -14.51
CA ARG A 44 5.68 0.63 -15.95
C ARG A 44 4.82 1.87 -16.20
N ASN A 45 4.12 2.34 -15.18
CA ASN A 45 3.22 3.48 -15.26
C ASN A 45 3.64 4.57 -14.28
N ILE A 46 4.93 4.71 -14.05
CA ILE A 46 5.46 5.55 -12.97
C ILE A 46 5.02 7.02 -13.08
N GLU A 47 4.77 7.49 -14.28
CA GLU A 47 4.31 8.86 -14.50
C GLU A 47 2.97 9.15 -13.84
N ARG A 48 2.16 8.12 -13.62
CA ARG A 48 0.85 8.26 -12.97
C ARG A 48 0.93 8.16 -11.44
N PHE A 49 2.14 7.95 -10.91
CA PHE A 49 2.36 7.75 -9.48
C PHE A 49 3.40 8.74 -8.94
N PRO A 50 3.12 10.06 -8.97
CA PRO A 50 4.04 11.02 -8.38
C PRO A 50 4.17 10.79 -6.86
N ASN A 51 5.18 11.38 -6.26
CA ASN A 51 5.46 11.17 -4.83
C ASN A 51 4.30 11.55 -3.90
N SER A 52 3.40 12.41 -4.37
CA SER A 52 2.21 12.73 -3.59
C SER A 52 1.19 11.60 -3.56
N PHE A 53 1.23 10.69 -4.53
CA PHE A 53 0.29 9.56 -4.63
C PHE A 53 0.89 8.25 -4.15
N ARG A 54 2.18 8.08 -4.32
CA ARG A 54 2.88 6.87 -3.92
C ARG A 54 4.29 7.24 -3.45
N PHE A 55 4.67 6.76 -2.29
CA PHE A 55 6.00 7.00 -1.77
C PHE A 55 6.48 5.78 -0.99
N GLN A 56 7.78 5.61 -0.97
CA GLN A 56 8.39 4.53 -0.19
C GLN A 56 8.54 4.98 1.26
N LEU A 57 8.16 4.13 2.18
CA LEU A 57 8.32 4.42 3.60
C LEU A 57 9.80 4.43 3.97
N THR A 58 10.16 5.34 4.88
CA THR A 58 11.49 5.34 5.48
C THR A 58 11.58 4.21 6.51
N GLU A 59 12.79 3.97 7.01
CA GLU A 59 12.99 2.99 8.07
C GLU A 59 12.15 3.32 9.30
N ILE A 60 12.12 4.59 9.68
CA ILE A 60 11.34 5.04 10.83
C ILE A 60 9.85 4.77 10.61
N GLU A 61 9.35 5.12 9.45
CA GLU A 61 7.93 4.90 9.11
C GLU A 61 7.60 3.41 9.09
N ARG A 62 8.47 2.58 8.51
CA ARG A 62 8.29 1.14 8.53
C ARG A 62 8.23 0.60 9.95
N ASN A 63 9.13 1.07 10.82
CA ASN A 63 9.17 0.63 12.20
C ASN A 63 7.89 1.02 12.95
N GLU A 64 7.37 2.21 12.69
CA GLU A 64 6.08 2.63 13.24
C GLU A 64 4.97 1.69 12.77
N LEU A 65 4.94 1.38 11.48
CA LEU A 65 3.93 0.51 10.90
C LEU A 65 3.91 -0.87 11.55
N VAL A 66 5.09 -1.51 11.69
CA VAL A 66 5.16 -2.84 12.29
C VAL A 66 4.83 -2.83 13.78
N THR A 67 5.03 -1.70 14.44
CA THR A 67 4.69 -1.53 15.86
C THR A 67 3.18 -1.47 16.07
N ILE A 68 2.46 -0.80 15.19
CA ILE A 68 1.01 -0.61 15.33
C ILE A 68 0.20 -1.72 14.69
N CYS A 69 0.83 -2.59 13.90
CA CYS A 69 0.10 -3.63 13.18
C CYS A 69 0.86 -4.96 13.21
N ASP A 70 0.42 -5.87 14.06
CA ASP A 70 1.08 -7.17 14.27
C ASP A 70 1.13 -8.01 13.01
N ARG A 71 0.10 -7.97 12.18
CA ARG A 71 0.09 -8.76 10.94
C ARG A 71 1.15 -8.34 9.94
N LEU A 72 1.72 -7.15 10.10
CA LEU A 72 2.79 -6.63 9.25
C LEU A 72 4.16 -6.75 9.89
N ALA A 73 4.27 -7.44 11.01
CA ALA A 73 5.52 -7.57 11.76
C ALA A 73 6.65 -8.18 10.92
N THR A 74 6.31 -9.03 9.96
CA THR A 74 7.34 -9.65 9.08
C THR A 74 8.05 -8.63 8.20
N LEU A 75 7.46 -7.47 7.96
CA LEU A 75 8.10 -6.42 7.17
C LEU A 75 9.34 -5.85 7.85
N LYS A 76 9.46 -6.05 9.16
CA LYS A 76 10.64 -5.62 9.92
C LYS A 76 11.91 -6.24 9.38
N HIS A 77 11.81 -7.44 8.83
CA HIS A 77 12.97 -8.19 8.33
C HIS A 77 13.12 -8.10 6.81
N SER A 78 12.28 -7.33 6.16
CA SER A 78 12.35 -7.16 4.72
C SER A 78 13.52 -6.25 4.35
N SER A 79 14.26 -6.61 3.30
CA SER A 79 15.35 -5.80 2.80
C SER A 79 14.84 -4.57 2.03
N ALA A 80 13.61 -4.60 1.55
CA ALA A 80 13.00 -3.50 0.83
C ALA A 80 11.94 -2.85 1.72
N PHE A 81 11.92 -1.52 1.74
CA PHE A 81 10.90 -0.79 2.49
C PHE A 81 9.59 -0.76 1.69
N PRO A 82 8.44 -0.88 2.37
CA PRO A 82 7.16 -0.90 1.66
C PRO A 82 6.82 0.45 1.04
N TYR A 83 5.96 0.41 0.03
CA TYR A 83 5.41 1.60 -0.59
C TYR A 83 4.01 1.87 -0.04
N ALA A 84 3.69 3.15 0.10
CA ALA A 84 2.39 3.62 0.54
C ALA A 84 1.68 4.31 -0.63
N PHE A 85 0.41 3.96 -0.85
CA PHE A 85 -0.40 4.51 -1.92
C PHE A 85 -1.50 5.38 -1.33
N SER A 86 -1.60 6.62 -1.79
CA SER A 86 -2.65 7.53 -1.34
C SER A 86 -4.02 7.02 -1.79
N LEU A 87 -4.99 7.07 -0.88
CA LEU A 87 -6.37 6.69 -1.18
C LEU A 87 -7.11 7.77 -1.99
N MET A 88 -6.50 8.93 -2.14
CA MET A 88 -7.13 10.06 -2.81
C MET A 88 -6.96 10.05 -4.33
N ASP A 89 -6.18 9.13 -4.87
CA ASP A 89 -5.84 9.13 -6.29
C ASP A 89 -6.68 8.15 -7.09
N SER A 90 -7.63 8.67 -7.86
CA SER A 90 -8.48 7.85 -8.74
C SER A 90 -7.74 7.37 -10.00
N LEU A 91 -6.73 8.11 -10.47
CA LEU A 91 -5.96 7.69 -11.64
C LEU A 91 -5.09 6.49 -11.34
N ALA A 92 -4.51 6.47 -10.15
CA ALA A 92 -3.75 5.31 -9.70
C ALA A 92 -4.63 4.07 -9.65
N ASN A 93 -5.86 4.22 -9.18
CA ASN A 93 -6.82 3.12 -9.11
C ASN A 93 -7.13 2.55 -10.49
N GLU A 94 -7.23 3.38 -11.51
CA GLU A 94 -7.44 2.91 -12.89
C GLU A 94 -6.30 2.03 -13.36
N VAL A 95 -5.07 2.43 -13.08
CA VAL A 95 -3.90 1.64 -13.47
C VAL A 95 -3.90 0.30 -12.73
N LEU A 96 -4.17 0.33 -11.43
CA LEU A 96 -4.18 -0.88 -10.60
C LEU A 96 -5.27 -1.85 -11.01
N GLU A 97 -6.42 -1.36 -11.44
CA GLU A 97 -7.50 -2.21 -11.94
C GLU A 97 -7.09 -3.04 -13.16
N ARG A 98 -6.19 -2.50 -13.98
CA ARG A 98 -5.74 -3.19 -15.20
C ARG A 98 -4.82 -4.36 -14.94
N ILE A 99 -4.30 -4.51 -13.72
CA ILE A 99 -3.40 -5.62 -13.40
C ILE A 99 -4.13 -6.90 -13.07
N LYS A 100 -5.41 -6.84 -12.83
CA LYS A 100 -6.21 -8.02 -12.49
C LYS A 100 -6.25 -9.03 -13.61
#